data_679ae4a7d812505c2b9a55571b052ac8
#
_entry.id   679ae4a7d812505c2b9a55571b052ac8
#
_cell.length_a   1.000
_cell.length_b   1.000
_cell.length_c   1.000
_cell.angle_alpha   90.00
_cell.angle_beta   90.00
_cell.angle_gamma   90.00
#
_symmetry.space_group_name_H-M   'P 1'
#
loop_
_entity.id
_entity.type
_entity.pdbx_description
1 polymer ?
#
loop_
_entity_poly.entity_id
_entity_poly.type
_entity_poly.pdbx_seq_one_letter_code
_entity_poly.pdbx_strand_id
1 'polypeptide(L)'
;MTSHGIGIDFGTSNSAAAVFDGEHVRLVQLETADAIIPSATYIDRALTSKTGQTAVDQYIVDNTGRTVEMVPEVIGETSQFVEGAGDGGGPGEVETATEKIYGAAVTDSSLQGRLFRGTKRLLGDEDVRRLMVFEHPFRLVALITPLLLRIRQSIEADVGPVSGANLGYPVNFEGRDAFSNQLALSRLGEAFGYAGVKERHFYPEPVAAAVSFLHSNADAQGETLLCLDFGGGTLDFCVLRRQGQSFFVVATHGIGLGGDHLDQILFRELLFPELGKGEVWRRRGFDREIETRFPFEEFEDLLVNWAVTYTLNQNRYTTPVLERIATGGPGTQKFERLRDVIQHNLSYRIFARIKTLKAALSTQSSATLDVPEIDLQ
;
A
#
# COMPACT_ATOMS: atom_id res chain seq x y z
N MET A 1 -10.81 -34.60 17.51
CA MET A 1 -10.16 -33.41 16.93
C MET A 1 -10.78 -32.22 17.61
N THR A 2 -10.03 -31.47 18.38
CA THR A 2 -10.50 -30.21 18.97
C THR A 2 -10.78 -29.24 17.82
N SER A 3 -12.03 -28.79 17.70
CA SER A 3 -12.39 -27.79 16.67
C SER A 3 -11.82 -26.45 17.12
N HIS A 4 -10.78 -25.98 16.45
CA HIS A 4 -10.25 -24.64 16.68
C HIS A 4 -11.12 -23.59 16.00
N GLY A 5 -11.40 -22.49 16.71
CA GLY A 5 -11.95 -21.28 16.10
C GLY A 5 -10.83 -20.54 15.36
N ILE A 6 -11.03 -20.22 14.08
CA ILE A 6 -10.07 -19.44 13.29
C ILE A 6 -10.64 -18.05 13.05
N GLY A 7 -9.84 -17.01 13.33
CA GLY A 7 -10.13 -15.63 13.00
C GLY A 7 -9.08 -15.07 12.04
N ILE A 8 -9.51 -14.36 11.00
CA ILE A 8 -8.62 -13.67 10.07
C ILE A 8 -9.07 -12.22 9.93
N ASP A 9 -8.16 -11.31 10.19
CA ASP A 9 -8.28 -9.89 9.88
C ASP A 9 -7.46 -9.56 8.64
N PHE A 10 -8.13 -9.27 7.54
CA PHE A 10 -7.50 -8.75 6.33
C PHE A 10 -7.60 -7.22 6.33
N GLY A 11 -6.59 -6.56 6.90
CA GLY A 11 -6.55 -5.10 7.02
C GLY A 11 -6.04 -4.39 5.75
N THR A 12 -6.22 -3.07 5.69
CA THR A 12 -5.76 -2.22 4.58
C THR A 12 -4.22 -2.21 4.47
N SER A 13 -3.54 -2.08 5.58
CA SER A 13 -2.07 -1.99 5.64
C SER A 13 -1.41 -3.27 6.13
N ASN A 14 -2.02 -3.95 7.09
CA ASN A 14 -1.53 -5.17 7.70
C ASN A 14 -2.67 -6.16 7.90
N SER A 15 -2.33 -7.45 7.93
CA SER A 15 -3.27 -8.55 8.21
C SER A 15 -2.76 -9.39 9.37
N ALA A 16 -3.68 -10.03 10.08
CA ALA A 16 -3.39 -10.92 11.18
C ALA A 16 -4.31 -12.14 11.16
N ALA A 17 -3.90 -13.21 11.82
CA ALA A 17 -4.74 -14.37 12.06
C ALA A 17 -4.60 -14.86 13.51
N ALA A 18 -5.68 -15.42 14.04
CA ALA A 18 -5.71 -15.96 15.39
C ALA A 18 -6.41 -17.31 15.42
N VAL A 19 -6.00 -18.11 16.39
CA VAL A 19 -6.60 -19.40 16.73
C VAL A 19 -7.17 -19.33 18.12
N PHE A 20 -8.40 -19.85 18.29
CA PHE A 20 -9.06 -20.04 19.57
C PHE A 20 -9.20 -21.53 19.84
N ASP A 21 -8.67 -22.01 20.96
CA ASP A 21 -8.67 -23.42 21.35
C ASP A 21 -9.89 -23.84 22.21
N GLY A 22 -10.80 -22.91 22.46
CA GLY A 22 -11.96 -23.05 23.35
C GLY A 22 -11.80 -22.28 24.67
N GLU A 23 -10.58 -21.86 25.02
CA GLU A 23 -10.28 -21.13 26.25
C GLU A 23 -9.44 -19.88 26.00
N HIS A 24 -8.40 -20.00 25.17
CA HIS A 24 -7.44 -18.95 24.91
C HIS A 24 -7.37 -18.59 23.41
N VAL A 25 -7.16 -17.29 23.15
CA VAL A 25 -6.87 -16.76 21.80
C VAL A 25 -5.38 -16.54 21.68
N ARG A 26 -4.77 -17.03 20.61
CA ARG A 26 -3.39 -16.74 20.26
C ARG A 26 -3.23 -16.32 18.80
N LEU A 27 -2.29 -15.41 18.53
CA LEU A 27 -1.96 -15.03 17.17
C LEU A 27 -1.15 -16.14 16.47
N VAL A 28 -1.39 -16.27 15.17
CA VAL A 28 -0.60 -17.14 14.28
C VAL A 28 0.61 -16.37 13.76
N GLN A 29 1.77 -17.01 13.74
CA GLN A 29 2.98 -16.42 13.17
C GLN A 29 2.86 -16.39 11.64
N LEU A 30 2.73 -15.20 11.06
CA LEU A 30 2.56 -14.99 9.62
C LEU A 30 3.85 -14.57 8.91
N GLU A 31 4.78 -13.96 9.64
CA GLU A 31 6.12 -13.61 9.18
C GLU A 31 7.18 -14.27 10.06
N THR A 32 8.46 -14.25 9.64
CA THR A 32 9.54 -14.93 10.37
C THR A 32 9.70 -14.47 11.82
N ALA A 33 9.45 -13.20 12.09
CA ALA A 33 9.61 -12.58 13.42
C ALA A 33 8.34 -11.90 13.94
N ASP A 34 7.21 -11.94 13.20
CA ASP A 34 6.01 -11.21 13.55
C ASP A 34 4.74 -12.02 13.24
N ALA A 35 3.73 -11.88 14.08
CA ALA A 35 2.40 -12.41 13.84
C ALA A 35 1.58 -11.56 12.85
N ILE A 36 2.04 -10.35 12.56
CA ILE A 36 1.40 -9.41 11.65
C ILE A 36 2.13 -9.44 10.30
N ILE A 37 1.36 -9.54 9.21
CA ILE A 37 1.89 -9.54 7.85
C ILE A 37 1.44 -8.28 7.10
N PRO A 38 2.33 -7.56 6.39
CA PRO A 38 1.92 -6.48 5.50
C PRO A 38 0.89 -6.96 4.46
N SER A 39 -0.22 -6.23 4.29
CA SER A 39 -1.24 -6.50 3.27
C SER A 39 -0.72 -6.07 1.88
N ALA A 40 0.32 -6.75 1.43
CA ALA A 40 1.06 -6.43 0.21
C ALA A 40 1.24 -7.67 -0.66
N THR A 41 1.06 -7.48 -1.98
CA THR A 41 1.37 -8.47 -3.02
C THR A 41 2.23 -7.80 -4.08
N TYR A 42 3.39 -8.38 -4.35
CA TYR A 42 4.29 -7.98 -5.44
C TYR A 42 4.14 -9.00 -6.57
N ILE A 43 4.05 -8.53 -7.82
CA ILE A 43 3.97 -9.36 -9.02
C ILE A 43 5.06 -8.91 -9.98
N ASP A 44 5.96 -9.83 -10.34
CA ASP A 44 7.02 -9.60 -11.30
C ASP A 44 6.58 -9.73 -12.77
N ARG A 45 7.49 -9.49 -13.71
CA ARG A 45 7.21 -9.62 -15.16
C ARG A 45 6.90 -11.05 -15.60
N ALA A 46 7.33 -12.07 -14.86
CA ALA A 46 6.98 -13.46 -15.08
C ALA A 46 5.63 -13.84 -14.46
N LEU A 47 4.92 -12.87 -13.90
CA LEU A 47 3.65 -13.02 -13.19
C LEU A 47 3.76 -13.90 -11.93
N THR A 48 4.98 -14.03 -11.37
CA THR A 48 5.20 -14.68 -10.10
C THR A 48 4.88 -13.71 -8.97
N SER A 49 4.19 -14.18 -7.93
CA SER A 49 3.77 -13.35 -6.81
C SER A 49 4.63 -13.59 -5.56
N LYS A 50 4.94 -12.51 -4.84
CA LYS A 50 5.43 -12.51 -3.46
C LYS A 50 4.43 -11.76 -2.59
N THR A 51 4.37 -12.08 -1.29
CA THR A 51 3.39 -11.50 -0.37
C THR A 51 4.03 -11.08 0.94
N GLY A 52 3.38 -10.16 1.66
CA GLY A 52 3.84 -9.70 2.96
C GLY A 52 5.14 -8.90 2.91
N GLN A 53 6.00 -9.06 3.91
CA GLN A 53 7.26 -8.34 4.00
C GLN A 53 8.19 -8.65 2.81
N THR A 54 8.24 -9.91 2.37
CA THR A 54 9.04 -10.31 1.20
C THR A 54 8.63 -9.55 -0.08
N ALA A 55 7.33 -9.24 -0.24
CA ALA A 55 6.84 -8.44 -1.36
C ALA A 55 7.35 -7.00 -1.29
N VAL A 56 7.31 -6.41 -0.10
CA VAL A 56 7.80 -5.05 0.16
C VAL A 56 9.31 -4.97 -0.05
N ASP A 57 10.07 -5.91 0.52
CA ASP A 57 11.53 -5.94 0.41
C ASP A 57 11.98 -6.07 -1.05
N GLN A 58 11.36 -6.97 -1.81
CA GLN A 58 11.65 -7.13 -3.23
C GLN A 58 11.38 -5.83 -4.01
N TYR A 59 10.24 -5.21 -3.76
CA TYR A 59 9.89 -3.96 -4.42
C TYR A 59 10.87 -2.83 -4.12
N ILE A 60 11.35 -2.73 -2.87
CA ILE A 60 12.36 -1.73 -2.49
C ILE A 60 13.68 -2.01 -3.19
N VAL A 61 14.14 -3.27 -3.18
CA VAL A 61 15.39 -3.67 -3.85
C VAL A 61 15.34 -3.34 -5.33
N ASP A 62 14.25 -3.69 -6.02
CA ASP A 62 14.11 -3.48 -7.46
C ASP A 62 14.07 -2.00 -7.86
N ASN A 63 13.67 -1.12 -6.93
CA ASN A 63 13.52 0.32 -7.19
C ASN A 63 14.61 1.19 -6.53
N THR A 64 15.58 0.59 -5.82
CA THR A 64 16.67 1.33 -5.20
C THR A 64 17.80 1.57 -6.21
N GLY A 65 18.24 2.83 -6.32
CA GLY A 65 19.38 3.25 -7.18
C GLY A 65 19.10 3.23 -8.69
N ARG A 66 17.90 2.85 -9.10
CA ARG A 66 17.48 2.74 -10.49
C ARG A 66 17.05 4.12 -11.03
N THR A 67 17.57 4.53 -12.17
CA THR A 67 17.02 5.68 -12.92
C THR A 67 15.70 5.27 -13.58
N VAL A 68 14.70 6.12 -13.43
CA VAL A 68 13.36 5.88 -13.99
C VAL A 68 13.23 6.58 -15.34
N GLU A 69 12.94 5.80 -16.38
CA GLU A 69 12.63 6.31 -17.72
C GLU A 69 11.15 6.10 -18.00
N MET A 70 10.44 7.23 -18.13
CA MET A 70 9.00 7.21 -18.46
C MET A 70 8.85 7.28 -19.97
N VAL A 71 8.25 6.26 -20.56
CA VAL A 71 7.97 6.18 -22.00
C VAL A 71 6.47 6.24 -22.26
N PRO A 72 6.05 6.80 -23.43
CA PRO A 72 4.64 6.75 -23.83
C PRO A 72 4.15 5.31 -23.90
N GLU A 73 2.96 5.04 -23.41
CA GLU A 73 2.34 3.72 -23.50
C GLU A 73 1.96 3.42 -24.95
N VAL A 74 2.30 2.22 -25.43
CA VAL A 74 1.80 1.73 -26.72
C VAL A 74 0.33 1.36 -26.56
N ILE A 75 -0.57 2.12 -27.20
CA ILE A 75 -2.03 1.94 -27.11
C ILE A 75 -2.58 1.07 -28.23
N GLY A 76 -1.77 0.78 -29.25
CA GLY A 76 -2.16 -0.07 -30.36
C GLY A 76 -1.01 -0.27 -31.36
N GLU A 77 -1.26 -1.19 -32.28
CA GLU A 77 -0.38 -1.44 -33.44
C GLU A 77 -1.24 -1.35 -34.69
N THR A 78 -0.75 -0.66 -35.71
CA THR A 78 -1.36 -0.65 -37.04
C THR A 78 -0.40 -1.29 -38.03
N SER A 79 -0.96 -2.11 -38.92
CA SER A 79 -0.20 -2.74 -39.99
C SER A 79 -0.52 -2.04 -41.29
N GLN A 80 0.48 -1.50 -41.95
CA GLN A 80 0.36 -0.94 -43.30
C GLN A 80 0.97 -1.91 -44.30
N PHE A 81 0.24 -2.15 -45.39
CA PHE A 81 0.76 -2.88 -46.53
C PHE A 81 1.58 -1.90 -47.36
N VAL A 82 2.88 -2.12 -47.45
CA VAL A 82 3.77 -1.36 -48.33
C VAL A 82 3.95 -2.15 -49.62
N GLU A 83 3.39 -1.67 -50.72
CA GLU A 83 3.71 -2.22 -52.01
C GLU A 83 5.18 -1.92 -52.32
N GLY A 84 6.01 -2.95 -52.32
CA GLY A 84 7.37 -2.81 -52.79
C GLY A 84 7.38 -2.40 -54.26
N ALA A 85 8.01 -1.30 -54.58
CA ALA A 85 8.29 -0.93 -55.98
C ALA A 85 9.23 -1.95 -56.59
N GLY A 86 8.65 -3.02 -57.13
CA GLY A 86 9.39 -4.00 -57.92
C GLY A 86 9.79 -3.41 -59.26
N ASP A 87 11.07 -3.23 -59.46
CA ASP A 87 11.64 -2.86 -60.75
C ASP A 87 11.69 -4.14 -61.61
N GLY A 88 10.59 -4.45 -62.28
CA GLY A 88 10.49 -5.54 -63.23
C GLY A 88 9.44 -6.61 -63.00
N GLY A 89 8.18 -6.38 -63.38
CA GLY A 89 7.26 -7.36 -64.04
C GLY A 89 6.80 -8.59 -63.26
N GLY A 90 7.00 -8.69 -61.94
CA GLY A 90 6.46 -9.81 -61.09
C GLY A 90 5.54 -9.22 -59.97
N PRO A 91 4.63 -10.08 -59.41
CA PRO A 91 3.87 -9.61 -58.25
C PRO A 91 4.84 -9.26 -57.11
N GLY A 92 4.86 -7.98 -56.72
CA GLY A 92 5.70 -7.50 -55.65
C GLY A 92 5.39 -8.24 -54.34
N GLU A 93 6.43 -8.56 -53.56
CA GLU A 93 6.26 -9.04 -52.19
C GLU A 93 5.64 -7.92 -51.35
N VAL A 94 4.51 -8.21 -50.75
CA VAL A 94 3.83 -7.29 -49.82
C VAL A 94 4.56 -7.36 -48.47
N GLU A 95 5.38 -6.40 -48.18
CA GLU A 95 5.94 -6.26 -46.84
C GLU A 95 4.92 -5.59 -45.92
N THR A 96 4.65 -6.22 -44.79
CA THR A 96 3.78 -5.66 -43.74
C THR A 96 4.66 -4.87 -42.78
N ALA A 97 4.57 -3.54 -42.83
CA ALA A 97 5.20 -2.70 -41.82
C ALA A 97 4.21 -2.49 -40.66
N THR A 98 4.62 -2.90 -39.46
CA THR A 98 3.86 -2.68 -38.24
C THR A 98 4.35 -1.40 -37.56
N GLU A 99 3.47 -0.43 -37.42
CA GLU A 99 3.73 0.82 -36.71
C GLU A 99 3.03 0.84 -35.37
N LYS A 100 3.75 1.24 -34.31
CA LYS A 100 3.19 1.36 -32.95
C LYS A 100 2.53 2.71 -32.78
N ILE A 101 1.30 2.69 -32.26
CA ILE A 101 0.56 3.91 -31.90
C ILE A 101 0.82 4.19 -30.42
N TYR A 102 1.36 5.39 -30.13
CA TYR A 102 1.68 5.81 -28.77
C TYR A 102 0.57 6.70 -28.19
N GLY A 103 0.17 6.41 -26.95
CA GLY A 103 -0.79 7.20 -26.19
C GLY A 103 -0.12 8.29 -25.34
N ALA A 104 -0.94 9.10 -24.71
CA ALA A 104 -0.49 10.11 -23.74
C ALA A 104 -0.08 9.50 -22.39
N ALA A 105 -0.47 8.27 -22.10
CA ALA A 105 -0.08 7.58 -20.87
C ALA A 105 1.44 7.30 -20.89
N VAL A 106 2.06 7.47 -19.71
CA VAL A 106 3.52 7.31 -19.54
C VAL A 106 3.75 6.17 -18.58
N THR A 107 4.46 5.16 -19.01
CA THR A 107 4.81 3.99 -18.22
C THR A 107 6.31 3.91 -17.96
N ASP A 108 6.68 3.37 -16.82
CA ASP A 108 8.08 3.06 -16.50
C ASP A 108 8.49 1.76 -17.19
N SER A 109 9.27 1.87 -18.26
CA SER A 109 9.68 0.74 -19.08
C SER A 109 10.62 -0.24 -18.37
N SER A 110 11.34 0.22 -17.35
CA SER A 110 12.32 -0.57 -16.62
C SER A 110 11.80 -1.21 -15.34
N LEU A 111 10.50 -1.05 -15.04
CA LEU A 111 9.87 -1.63 -13.85
C LEU A 111 9.94 -3.17 -13.87
N GLN A 112 10.55 -3.76 -12.82
CA GLN A 112 10.72 -5.22 -12.71
C GLN A 112 9.49 -5.92 -12.15
N GLY A 113 8.72 -5.24 -11.31
CA GLY A 113 7.50 -5.76 -10.72
C GLY A 113 6.62 -4.65 -10.16
N ARG A 114 5.37 -4.98 -9.89
CA ARG A 114 4.38 -4.05 -9.33
C ARG A 114 3.99 -4.47 -7.93
N LEU A 115 3.98 -3.52 -7.01
CA LEU A 115 3.52 -3.72 -5.64
C LEU A 115 2.07 -3.25 -5.51
N PHE A 116 1.22 -4.14 -5.01
CA PHE A 116 -0.18 -3.88 -4.67
C PHE A 116 -0.33 -3.89 -3.16
N ARG A 117 -0.75 -2.76 -2.60
CA ARG A 117 -1.08 -2.58 -1.18
C ARG A 117 -2.32 -1.69 -1.06
N GLY A 118 -3.00 -1.76 0.10
CA GLY A 118 -4.22 -1.00 0.28
C GLY A 118 -5.37 -1.43 -0.63
N THR A 119 -5.28 -2.61 -1.25
CA THR A 119 -6.27 -3.13 -2.21
C THR A 119 -7.63 -3.36 -1.57
N LYS A 120 -7.71 -3.52 -0.24
CA LYS A 120 -8.97 -3.59 0.52
C LYS A 120 -9.86 -2.38 0.23
N ARG A 121 -9.25 -1.20 0.06
CA ARG A 121 -9.95 0.07 -0.26
C ARG A 121 -10.72 0.02 -1.58
N LEU A 122 -10.22 -0.72 -2.56
CA LEU A 122 -10.78 -0.81 -3.89
C LEU A 122 -11.88 -1.86 -4.02
N LEU A 123 -12.11 -2.68 -2.99
CA LEU A 123 -13.04 -3.81 -3.07
C LEU A 123 -14.49 -3.35 -3.33
N GLY A 124 -14.91 -2.21 -2.79
CA GLY A 124 -16.23 -1.63 -2.98
C GLY A 124 -16.37 -0.75 -4.21
N ASP A 125 -15.30 -0.53 -4.95
CA ASP A 125 -15.30 0.34 -6.12
C ASP A 125 -15.80 -0.40 -7.38
N GLU A 126 -16.94 0.03 -7.93
CA GLU A 126 -17.54 -0.57 -9.13
C GLU A 126 -16.73 -0.30 -10.39
N ASP A 127 -16.08 0.86 -10.44
CA ASP A 127 -15.27 1.28 -11.59
C ASP A 127 -13.97 0.48 -11.67
N VAL A 128 -13.47 0.00 -10.53
CA VAL A 128 -12.27 -0.83 -10.45
C VAL A 128 -12.63 -2.30 -10.62
N ARG A 129 -12.77 -2.74 -11.86
CA ARG A 129 -13.01 -4.16 -12.18
C ARG A 129 -11.73 -4.95 -12.34
N ARG A 130 -10.71 -4.34 -12.96
CA ARG A 130 -9.41 -4.93 -13.25
C ARG A 130 -8.32 -3.88 -13.09
N LEU A 131 -7.14 -4.31 -12.67
CA LEU A 131 -5.93 -3.50 -12.68
C LEU A 131 -4.94 -4.13 -13.67
N MET A 132 -4.24 -3.28 -14.42
CA MET A 132 -3.21 -3.75 -15.34
C MET A 132 -1.96 -4.09 -14.56
N VAL A 133 -1.47 -5.30 -14.71
CA VAL A 133 -0.18 -5.76 -14.25
C VAL A 133 0.67 -5.97 -15.50
N PHE A 134 1.45 -4.98 -15.84
CA PHE A 134 2.06 -4.85 -17.18
C PHE A 134 0.97 -4.89 -18.26
N GLU A 135 1.04 -5.78 -19.22
CA GLU A 135 0.07 -5.95 -20.30
C GLU A 135 -1.12 -6.87 -19.93
N HIS A 136 -1.16 -7.38 -18.68
CA HIS A 136 -2.16 -8.36 -18.26
C HIS A 136 -3.23 -7.74 -17.34
N PRO A 137 -4.53 -7.88 -17.65
CA PRO A 137 -5.61 -7.40 -16.80
C PRO A 137 -5.90 -8.39 -15.65
N PHE A 138 -5.58 -7.99 -14.42
CA PHE A 138 -5.87 -8.75 -13.22
C PHE A 138 -7.15 -8.25 -12.53
N ARG A 139 -8.02 -9.17 -12.10
CA ARG A 139 -9.11 -8.84 -11.18
C ARG A 139 -8.55 -8.53 -9.80
N LEU A 140 -9.19 -7.62 -9.05
CA LEU A 140 -8.78 -7.30 -7.67
C LEU A 140 -8.66 -8.55 -6.80
N VAL A 141 -9.60 -9.47 -6.94
CA VAL A 141 -9.59 -10.76 -6.24
C VAL A 141 -8.29 -11.54 -6.47
N ALA A 142 -7.79 -11.56 -7.70
CA ALA A 142 -6.54 -12.25 -8.03
C ALA A 142 -5.31 -11.60 -7.39
N LEU A 143 -5.35 -10.30 -7.09
CA LEU A 143 -4.25 -9.58 -6.45
C LEU A 143 -4.15 -9.82 -4.94
N ILE A 144 -5.28 -10.13 -4.29
CA ILE A 144 -5.32 -10.37 -2.83
C ILE A 144 -5.25 -11.86 -2.48
N THR A 145 -5.70 -12.74 -3.37
CA THR A 145 -5.73 -14.20 -3.13
C THR A 145 -4.38 -14.79 -2.71
N PRO A 146 -3.22 -14.43 -3.30
CA PRO A 146 -1.93 -14.98 -2.88
C PRO A 146 -1.60 -14.71 -1.41
N LEU A 147 -1.92 -13.52 -0.91
CA LEU A 147 -1.74 -13.19 0.50
C LEU A 147 -2.65 -14.01 1.41
N LEU A 148 -3.94 -14.12 1.05
CA LEU A 148 -4.90 -14.91 1.82
C LEU A 148 -4.56 -16.40 1.83
N LEU A 149 -4.05 -16.92 0.70
CA LEU A 149 -3.54 -18.30 0.61
C LEU A 149 -2.35 -18.51 1.55
N ARG A 150 -1.39 -17.58 1.61
CA ARG A 150 -0.27 -17.64 2.54
C ARG A 150 -0.75 -17.62 3.99
N ILE A 151 -1.68 -16.73 4.36
CA ILE A 151 -2.24 -16.68 5.71
C ILE A 151 -2.88 -18.04 6.06
N ARG A 152 -3.70 -18.61 5.19
CA ARG A 152 -4.28 -19.93 5.41
C ARG A 152 -3.21 -21.00 5.58
N GLN A 153 -2.18 -21.04 4.73
CA GLN A 153 -1.09 -22.01 4.84
C GLN A 153 -0.34 -21.89 6.16
N SER A 154 -0.12 -20.67 6.66
CA SER A 154 0.50 -20.46 7.98
C SER A 154 -0.39 -20.99 9.10
N ILE A 155 -1.72 -20.78 9.03
CA ILE A 155 -2.67 -21.35 9.99
C ILE A 155 -2.63 -22.88 9.92
N GLU A 156 -2.66 -23.46 8.73
CA GLU A 156 -2.63 -24.92 8.55
C GLU A 156 -1.32 -25.57 9.01
N ALA A 157 -0.21 -24.87 8.92
CA ALA A 157 1.08 -25.33 9.46
C ALA A 157 1.08 -25.37 11.00
N ASP A 158 0.26 -24.53 11.63
CA ASP A 158 0.17 -24.39 13.08
C ASP A 158 -0.86 -25.35 13.71
N VAL A 159 -2.07 -25.47 13.13
CA VAL A 159 -3.19 -26.23 13.73
C VAL A 159 -3.74 -27.36 12.85
N GLY A 160 -3.15 -27.58 11.69
CA GLY A 160 -3.64 -28.57 10.73
C GLY A 160 -4.72 -28.02 9.78
N PRO A 161 -5.34 -28.89 8.94
CA PRO A 161 -6.26 -28.47 7.89
C PRO A 161 -7.41 -27.60 8.37
N VAL A 162 -7.68 -26.50 7.65
CA VAL A 162 -8.72 -25.51 7.96
C VAL A 162 -9.77 -25.48 6.85
N SER A 163 -11.03 -25.78 7.20
CA SER A 163 -12.17 -25.71 6.28
C SER A 163 -12.89 -24.36 6.32
N GLY A 164 -12.86 -23.67 7.48
CA GLY A 164 -13.61 -22.45 7.73
C GLY A 164 -12.89 -21.45 8.62
N ALA A 165 -13.31 -20.19 8.49
CA ALA A 165 -12.78 -19.09 9.30
C ALA A 165 -13.84 -17.99 9.53
N ASN A 166 -13.66 -17.26 10.64
CA ASN A 166 -14.33 -16.01 10.95
C ASN A 166 -13.51 -14.86 10.37
N LEU A 167 -14.13 -14.01 9.58
CA LEU A 167 -13.47 -13.00 8.76
C LEU A 167 -13.91 -11.61 9.18
N GLY A 168 -12.97 -10.74 9.53
CA GLY A 168 -13.24 -9.34 9.81
C GLY A 168 -13.56 -8.54 8.54
N TYR A 169 -14.50 -7.61 8.66
CA TYR A 169 -14.75 -6.59 7.65
C TYR A 169 -15.06 -5.24 8.30
N PRO A 170 -14.66 -4.11 7.69
CA PRO A 170 -14.98 -2.79 8.21
C PRO A 170 -16.47 -2.53 8.13
N VAL A 171 -17.00 -1.68 9.00
CA VAL A 171 -18.42 -1.31 8.96
C VAL A 171 -18.81 -0.72 7.61
N ASN A 172 -17.94 0.12 7.09
CA ASN A 172 -18.05 0.68 5.74
C ASN A 172 -16.71 0.56 5.01
N PHE A 173 -16.73 -0.02 3.82
CA PHE A 173 -15.57 0.02 2.94
C PHE A 173 -15.38 1.45 2.43
N GLU A 174 -14.54 2.24 3.13
CA GLU A 174 -14.19 3.63 2.82
C GLU A 174 -15.36 4.60 2.74
N GLY A 175 -16.32 4.51 3.67
CA GLY A 175 -17.45 5.44 3.78
C GLY A 175 -18.42 5.39 2.60
N ARG A 176 -18.37 4.34 1.78
CA ARG A 176 -19.25 4.14 0.63
C ARG A 176 -20.62 3.61 1.07
N ASP A 177 -21.55 3.61 0.13
CA ASP A 177 -22.94 3.19 0.36
C ASP A 177 -23.10 1.67 0.59
N ALA A 178 -24.31 1.24 0.90
CA ALA A 178 -24.62 -0.16 1.18
C ALA A 178 -24.36 -1.08 -0.02
N PHE A 179 -24.48 -0.61 -1.24
CA PHE A 179 -24.21 -1.39 -2.46
C PHE A 179 -22.71 -1.67 -2.61
N SER A 180 -21.88 -0.67 -2.42
CA SER A 180 -20.41 -0.79 -2.43
C SER A 180 -19.92 -1.75 -1.35
N ASN A 181 -20.52 -1.74 -0.16
CA ASN A 181 -20.23 -2.69 0.91
C ASN A 181 -20.56 -4.14 0.51
N GLN A 182 -21.69 -4.36 -0.17
CA GLN A 182 -22.11 -5.68 -0.62
C GLN A 182 -21.17 -6.22 -1.71
N LEU A 183 -20.76 -5.38 -2.64
CA LEU A 183 -19.78 -5.71 -3.68
C LEU A 183 -18.42 -6.08 -3.05
N ALA A 184 -17.96 -5.28 -2.07
CA ALA A 184 -16.69 -5.53 -1.36
C ALA A 184 -16.71 -6.87 -0.63
N LEU A 185 -17.79 -7.18 0.12
CA LEU A 185 -17.95 -8.46 0.80
C LEU A 185 -18.00 -9.63 -0.18
N SER A 186 -18.68 -9.48 -1.31
CA SER A 186 -18.72 -10.49 -2.37
C SER A 186 -17.32 -10.78 -2.92
N ARG A 187 -16.55 -9.74 -3.27
CA ARG A 187 -15.19 -9.87 -3.78
C ARG A 187 -14.24 -10.46 -2.74
N LEU A 188 -14.36 -10.05 -1.49
CA LEU A 188 -13.57 -10.58 -0.38
C LEU A 188 -13.88 -12.07 -0.15
N GLY A 189 -15.17 -12.43 -0.14
CA GLY A 189 -15.61 -13.83 -0.03
C GLY A 189 -15.11 -14.69 -1.17
N GLU A 190 -15.11 -14.16 -2.41
CA GLU A 190 -14.55 -14.85 -3.58
C GLU A 190 -13.04 -15.10 -3.41
N ALA A 191 -12.28 -14.09 -2.94
CA ALA A 191 -10.84 -14.21 -2.72
C ALA A 191 -10.50 -15.26 -1.66
N PHE A 192 -11.21 -15.28 -0.53
CA PHE A 192 -11.06 -16.32 0.48
C PHE A 192 -11.43 -17.70 -0.05
N GLY A 193 -12.45 -17.78 -0.90
CA GLY A 193 -12.82 -19.01 -1.58
C GLY A 193 -11.69 -19.57 -2.44
N TYR A 194 -11.05 -18.74 -3.25
CA TYR A 194 -9.87 -19.11 -4.05
C TYR A 194 -8.66 -19.44 -3.17
N ALA A 195 -8.51 -18.81 -2.03
CA ALA A 195 -7.51 -19.18 -1.03
C ALA A 195 -7.82 -20.50 -0.31
N GLY A 196 -8.99 -21.14 -0.57
CA GLY A 196 -9.37 -22.43 -0.04
C GLY A 196 -10.14 -22.42 1.29
N VAL A 197 -10.52 -21.24 1.79
CA VAL A 197 -11.42 -21.10 2.95
C VAL A 197 -12.86 -21.27 2.44
N LYS A 198 -13.45 -22.46 2.66
CA LYS A 198 -14.78 -22.80 2.12
C LYS A 198 -15.92 -22.25 2.98
N GLU A 199 -15.85 -22.41 4.29
CA GLU A 199 -16.81 -21.93 5.25
C GLU A 199 -16.37 -20.56 5.77
N ARG A 200 -17.17 -19.52 5.51
CA ARG A 200 -16.82 -18.13 5.79
C ARG A 200 -17.92 -17.44 6.57
N HIS A 201 -17.58 -16.95 7.75
CA HIS A 201 -18.46 -16.15 8.59
C HIS A 201 -17.90 -14.76 8.72
N PHE A 202 -18.64 -13.76 8.23
CA PHE A 202 -18.20 -12.37 8.23
C PHE A 202 -18.72 -11.64 9.46
N TYR A 203 -17.82 -10.94 10.16
CA TYR A 203 -18.13 -10.13 11.35
C TYR A 203 -17.58 -8.72 11.19
N PRO A 204 -18.36 -7.68 11.59
CA PRO A 204 -17.83 -6.32 11.64
C PRO A 204 -16.62 -6.24 12.57
N GLU A 205 -15.53 -5.64 12.12
CA GLU A 205 -14.27 -5.50 12.88
C GLU A 205 -14.49 -4.88 14.26
N PRO A 206 -15.27 -3.79 14.43
CA PRO A 206 -15.51 -3.24 15.77
C PRO A 206 -16.32 -4.15 16.68
N VAL A 207 -17.16 -5.04 16.13
CA VAL A 207 -17.85 -6.07 16.94
C VAL A 207 -16.85 -7.12 17.43
N ALA A 208 -15.94 -7.56 16.55
CA ALA A 208 -14.88 -8.50 16.89
C ALA A 208 -13.96 -7.92 17.97
N ALA A 209 -13.58 -6.64 17.85
CA ALA A 209 -12.77 -5.92 18.84
C ALA A 209 -13.48 -5.84 20.21
N ALA A 210 -14.78 -5.53 20.22
CA ALA A 210 -15.56 -5.47 21.45
C ALA A 210 -15.69 -6.86 22.12
N VAL A 211 -15.90 -7.92 21.35
CA VAL A 211 -15.96 -9.30 21.86
C VAL A 211 -14.60 -9.70 22.44
N SER A 212 -13.50 -9.37 21.78
CA SER A 212 -12.15 -9.62 22.29
C SER A 212 -11.88 -8.89 23.61
N PHE A 213 -12.26 -7.61 23.69
CA PHE A 213 -12.14 -6.82 24.92
C PHE A 213 -12.93 -7.46 26.07
N LEU A 214 -14.16 -7.87 25.85
CA LEU A 214 -15.02 -8.47 26.89
C LEU A 214 -14.56 -9.87 27.30
N HIS A 215 -13.98 -10.64 26.38
CA HIS A 215 -13.38 -11.92 26.72
C HIS A 215 -12.18 -11.73 27.66
N SER A 216 -11.38 -10.70 27.41
CA SER A 216 -10.22 -10.37 28.26
C SER A 216 -10.58 -9.65 29.56
N ASN A 217 -11.78 -9.05 29.65
CA ASN A 217 -12.26 -8.25 30.76
C ASN A 217 -13.66 -8.69 31.17
N ALA A 218 -13.79 -9.94 31.71
CA ALA A 218 -15.05 -10.56 32.07
C ALA A 218 -15.88 -9.73 33.08
N ASP A 219 -15.21 -8.96 33.93
CA ASP A 219 -15.83 -8.08 34.94
C ASP A 219 -16.29 -6.73 34.38
N ALA A 220 -16.04 -6.44 33.09
CA ALA A 220 -16.46 -5.19 32.46
C ALA A 220 -17.98 -5.07 32.52
N GLN A 221 -18.45 -4.06 33.29
CA GLN A 221 -19.87 -3.77 33.45
C GLN A 221 -20.28 -2.60 32.55
N GLY A 222 -21.39 -2.72 31.88
CA GLY A 222 -21.95 -1.67 31.05
C GLY A 222 -22.99 -2.22 30.08
N GLU A 223 -24.06 -1.48 29.90
CA GLU A 223 -25.11 -1.82 28.93
C GLU A 223 -24.79 -1.35 27.53
N THR A 224 -23.86 -0.37 27.40
CA THR A 224 -23.50 0.24 26.13
C THR A 224 -21.99 0.37 26.05
N LEU A 225 -21.43 -0.08 24.92
CA LEU A 225 -20.01 0.01 24.57
C LEU A 225 -19.84 0.92 23.36
N LEU A 226 -18.94 1.87 23.46
CA LEU A 226 -18.41 2.59 22.29
C LEU A 226 -17.08 1.96 21.91
N CYS A 227 -17.04 1.35 20.74
CA CYS A 227 -15.81 0.83 20.14
C CYS A 227 -15.28 1.83 19.11
N LEU A 228 -14.02 2.16 19.23
CA LEU A 228 -13.26 3.00 18.30
C LEU A 228 -12.18 2.11 17.68
N ASP A 229 -12.31 1.82 16.40
CA ASP A 229 -11.30 1.08 15.64
C ASP A 229 -10.52 2.05 14.77
N PHE A 230 -9.28 2.33 15.15
CA PHE A 230 -8.38 3.23 14.44
C PHE A 230 -7.37 2.43 13.63
N GLY A 231 -7.81 2.02 12.44
CA GLY A 231 -7.00 1.25 11.50
C GLY A 231 -5.96 2.06 10.74
N GLY A 232 -5.29 1.42 9.77
CA GLY A 232 -4.33 2.10 8.89
C GLY A 232 -4.99 3.11 7.93
N GLY A 233 -6.17 2.78 7.39
CA GLY A 233 -6.87 3.60 6.41
C GLY A 233 -8.12 4.29 6.93
N THR A 234 -8.80 3.72 7.92
CA THR A 234 -10.10 4.16 8.42
C THR A 234 -10.11 4.32 9.94
N LEU A 235 -11.02 5.15 10.41
CA LEU A 235 -11.45 5.20 11.81
C LEU A 235 -12.93 4.82 11.83
N ASP A 236 -13.23 3.68 12.43
CA ASP A 236 -14.57 3.13 12.54
C ASP A 236 -15.10 3.27 13.95
N PHE A 237 -16.33 3.75 14.06
CA PHE A 237 -17.07 3.90 15.32
C PHE A 237 -18.20 2.89 15.37
N CYS A 238 -18.35 2.20 16.47
CA CYS A 238 -19.45 1.29 16.70
C CYS A 238 -20.02 1.46 18.10
N VAL A 239 -21.33 1.66 18.19
CA VAL A 239 -22.05 1.63 19.45
C VAL A 239 -22.74 0.28 19.57
N LEU A 240 -22.38 -0.47 20.59
CA LEU A 240 -22.93 -1.77 20.90
C LEU A 240 -23.76 -1.70 22.18
N ARG A 241 -24.93 -2.33 22.18
CA ARG A 241 -25.77 -2.51 23.38
C ARG A 241 -25.73 -3.97 23.83
N ARG A 242 -25.44 -4.19 25.08
CA ARG A 242 -25.48 -5.53 25.71
C ARG A 242 -26.89 -5.89 26.11
N GLN A 243 -27.34 -7.11 25.77
CA GLN A 243 -28.54 -7.74 26.29
C GLN A 243 -28.21 -9.17 26.72
N GLY A 244 -28.00 -9.36 28.01
CA GLY A 244 -27.51 -10.63 28.55
C GLY A 244 -26.08 -10.94 28.08
N GLN A 245 -25.91 -12.03 27.37
CA GLN A 245 -24.62 -12.41 26.76
C GLN A 245 -24.48 -12.00 25.27
N SER A 246 -25.47 -11.32 24.71
CA SER A 246 -25.48 -10.92 23.31
C SER A 246 -25.21 -9.41 23.17
N PHE A 247 -24.65 -9.01 22.03
CA PHE A 247 -24.44 -7.63 21.68
C PHE A 247 -25.19 -7.27 20.39
N PHE A 248 -25.80 -6.11 20.39
CA PHE A 248 -26.49 -5.54 19.24
C PHE A 248 -25.82 -4.28 18.81
N VAL A 249 -25.52 -4.19 17.52
CA VAL A 249 -25.02 -2.96 16.91
C VAL A 249 -26.14 -1.94 16.87
N VAL A 250 -25.98 -0.82 17.58
CA VAL A 250 -26.97 0.27 17.66
C VAL A 250 -26.71 1.31 16.59
N ALA A 251 -25.45 1.66 16.39
CA ALA A 251 -25.04 2.64 15.40
C ALA A 251 -23.58 2.37 14.98
N THR A 252 -23.26 2.73 13.74
CA THR A 252 -21.92 2.64 13.19
C THR A 252 -21.65 3.87 12.34
N HIS A 253 -20.39 4.32 12.34
CA HIS A 253 -19.93 5.40 11.48
C HIS A 253 -18.46 5.17 11.16
N GLY A 254 -18.06 5.40 9.90
CA GLY A 254 -16.67 5.26 9.47
C GLY A 254 -16.22 6.50 8.70
N ILE A 255 -14.99 6.92 8.92
CA ILE A 255 -14.35 8.00 8.19
C ILE A 255 -13.01 7.53 7.61
N GLY A 256 -12.65 8.04 6.42
CA GLY A 256 -11.39 7.71 5.73
C GLY A 256 -10.17 8.40 6.34
N LEU A 257 -10.03 8.34 7.67
CA LEU A 257 -8.90 8.89 8.42
C LEU A 257 -8.25 7.78 9.22
N GLY A 258 -7.07 7.35 8.82
CA GLY A 258 -6.36 6.26 9.51
C GLY A 258 -4.92 6.62 9.89
N GLY A 259 -4.24 5.68 10.49
CA GLY A 259 -2.87 5.81 10.96
C GLY A 259 -1.88 6.17 9.84
N ASP A 260 -2.11 5.70 8.61
CA ASP A 260 -1.26 6.03 7.45
C ASP A 260 -1.33 7.54 7.12
N HIS A 261 -2.50 8.19 7.34
CA HIS A 261 -2.63 9.63 7.15
C HIS A 261 -1.85 10.42 8.23
N LEU A 262 -1.90 9.97 9.48
CA LEU A 262 -1.06 10.55 10.54
C LEU A 262 0.43 10.40 10.24
N ASP A 263 0.85 9.24 9.72
CA ASP A 263 2.24 9.01 9.32
C ASP A 263 2.67 9.99 8.21
N GLN A 264 1.78 10.29 7.24
CA GLN A 264 2.05 11.30 6.21
C GLN A 264 2.14 12.73 6.77
N ILE A 265 1.29 13.08 7.73
CA ILE A 265 1.37 14.38 8.42
C ILE A 265 2.71 14.50 9.14
N LEU A 266 3.10 13.49 9.93
CA LEU A 266 4.38 13.49 10.63
C LEU A 266 5.56 13.57 9.65
N PHE A 267 5.50 12.87 8.53
CA PHE A 267 6.52 12.99 7.48
C PHE A 267 6.61 14.43 6.96
N ARG A 268 5.47 15.06 6.65
CA ARG A 268 5.43 16.46 6.16
C ARG A 268 6.01 17.45 7.18
N GLU A 269 5.58 17.34 8.43
CA GLU A 269 5.95 18.30 9.48
C GLU A 269 7.42 18.13 9.92
N LEU A 270 7.91 16.89 10.04
CA LEU A 270 9.23 16.62 10.58
C LEU A 270 10.32 16.55 9.49
N LEU A 271 10.01 16.02 8.32
CA LEU A 271 11.04 15.75 7.30
C LEU A 271 11.11 16.82 6.21
N PHE A 272 10.00 17.40 5.76
CA PHE A 272 10.05 18.35 4.66
C PHE A 272 10.95 19.55 4.92
N PRO A 273 10.94 20.18 6.13
CA PRO A 273 11.88 21.27 6.46
C PRO A 273 13.35 20.82 6.37
N GLU A 274 13.63 19.56 6.70
CA GLU A 274 14.96 18.96 6.69
C GLU A 274 15.38 18.42 5.30
N LEU A 275 14.45 18.35 4.37
CA LEU A 275 14.66 17.96 2.97
C LEU A 275 14.64 19.16 2.01
N GLY A 276 14.61 20.40 2.53
CA GLY A 276 14.74 21.62 1.73
C GLY A 276 13.42 22.33 1.41
N LYS A 277 12.29 21.96 2.03
CA LYS A 277 11.04 22.73 1.90
C LYS A 277 11.23 24.15 2.43
N GLY A 278 10.85 25.13 1.61
CA GLY A 278 10.98 26.55 1.94
C GLY A 278 12.34 27.17 1.65
N GLU A 279 13.33 26.37 1.22
CA GLU A 279 14.63 26.89 0.84
C GLU A 279 14.58 27.67 -0.48
N VAL A 280 15.50 28.61 -0.61
CA VAL A 280 15.61 29.48 -1.76
C VAL A 280 16.61 28.90 -2.76
N TRP A 281 16.29 28.98 -4.05
CA TRP A 281 17.13 28.55 -5.14
C TRP A 281 17.66 29.76 -5.92
N ARG A 282 18.98 29.87 -6.08
CA ARG A 282 19.63 30.87 -6.91
C ARG A 282 19.96 30.27 -8.27
N ARG A 283 19.32 30.80 -9.30
CA ARG A 283 19.59 30.43 -10.70
C ARG A 283 20.38 31.54 -11.38
N ARG A 284 21.35 31.15 -12.18
CA ARG A 284 22.09 32.10 -13.01
C ARG A 284 21.22 32.54 -14.18
N GLY A 285 20.75 33.80 -14.16
CA GLY A 285 20.08 34.43 -15.30
C GLY A 285 21.09 35.01 -16.29
N PHE A 286 20.58 35.59 -17.40
CA PHE A 286 21.45 36.18 -18.45
C PHE A 286 22.34 37.32 -17.92
N ASP A 287 21.78 38.21 -17.09
CA ASP A 287 22.48 39.42 -16.59
C ASP A 287 22.52 39.54 -15.06
N ARG A 288 21.84 38.63 -14.34
CA ARG A 288 21.77 38.65 -12.89
C ARG A 288 21.46 37.27 -12.34
N GLU A 289 21.79 37.07 -11.08
CA GLU A 289 21.26 35.94 -10.32
C GLU A 289 19.76 36.16 -10.01
N ILE A 290 18.96 35.13 -10.26
CA ILE A 290 17.53 35.13 -9.95
C ILE A 290 17.33 34.21 -8.74
N GLU A 291 16.81 34.78 -7.67
CA GLU A 291 16.46 34.04 -6.46
C GLU A 291 14.98 33.64 -6.52
N THR A 292 14.72 32.34 -6.46
CA THR A 292 13.38 31.76 -6.44
C THR A 292 13.29 30.72 -5.34
N ARG A 293 12.09 30.41 -4.89
CA ARG A 293 11.90 29.24 -4.01
C ARG A 293 12.18 27.96 -4.78
N PHE A 294 12.82 27.00 -4.12
CA PHE A 294 12.93 25.66 -4.67
C PHE A 294 11.52 25.07 -4.84
N PRO A 295 11.18 24.44 -6.00
CA PRO A 295 9.83 23.94 -6.28
C PRO A 295 9.58 22.62 -5.55
N PHE A 296 9.63 22.65 -4.21
CA PHE A 296 9.49 21.46 -3.35
C PHE A 296 8.12 20.81 -3.47
N GLU A 297 7.11 21.59 -3.86
CA GLU A 297 5.73 21.13 -4.07
C GLU A 297 5.62 20.00 -5.10
N GLU A 298 6.52 19.96 -6.08
CA GLU A 298 6.57 18.89 -7.09
C GLU A 298 7.01 17.53 -6.52
N PHE A 299 7.62 17.53 -5.32
CA PHE A 299 8.14 16.35 -4.65
C PHE A 299 7.19 15.82 -3.56
N GLU A 300 6.35 16.69 -3.00
CA GLU A 300 5.62 16.42 -1.75
C GLU A 300 4.80 15.15 -1.79
N ASP A 301 3.93 15.00 -2.79
CA ASP A 301 3.02 13.85 -2.88
C ASP A 301 3.76 12.53 -3.17
N LEU A 302 4.87 12.62 -3.89
CA LEU A 302 5.70 11.46 -4.19
C LEU A 302 6.54 11.03 -2.98
N LEU A 303 7.02 11.97 -2.16
CA LEU A 303 7.77 11.67 -0.93
C LEU A 303 6.91 11.00 0.13
N VAL A 304 5.65 11.43 0.30
CA VAL A 304 4.74 10.84 1.31
C VAL A 304 4.08 9.54 0.87
N ASN A 305 4.31 9.11 -0.34
CA ASN A 305 3.85 7.82 -0.83
C ASN A 305 5.04 6.93 -1.19
N TRP A 306 5.56 6.22 -0.20
CA TRP A 306 6.77 5.41 -0.36
C TRP A 306 6.68 4.39 -1.51
N ALA A 307 5.48 3.98 -1.92
CA ALA A 307 5.30 3.06 -3.03
C ALA A 307 5.54 3.69 -4.41
N VAL A 308 5.62 5.02 -4.51
CA VAL A 308 5.91 5.73 -5.76
C VAL A 308 7.11 6.67 -5.65
N THR A 309 7.74 6.79 -4.48
CA THR A 309 8.90 7.69 -4.26
C THR A 309 10.03 7.43 -5.25
N TYR A 310 10.24 6.18 -5.67
CA TYR A 310 11.24 5.82 -6.68
C TYR A 310 11.10 6.61 -7.99
N THR A 311 9.88 7.08 -8.32
CA THR A 311 9.62 7.89 -9.52
C THR A 311 10.29 9.26 -9.49
N LEU A 312 10.72 9.72 -8.30
CA LEU A 312 11.55 10.93 -8.16
C LEU A 312 12.96 10.74 -8.74
N ASN A 313 13.42 9.51 -8.97
CA ASN A 313 14.73 9.26 -9.59
C ASN A 313 14.71 9.41 -11.13
N GLN A 314 14.05 10.47 -11.59
CA GLN A 314 14.04 10.97 -12.97
C GLN A 314 14.82 12.25 -13.04
N ASN A 315 15.49 12.51 -14.17
CA ASN A 315 16.31 13.71 -14.38
C ASN A 315 15.55 15.01 -14.06
N ARG A 316 14.26 15.10 -14.37
CA ARG A 316 13.45 16.30 -14.09
C ARG A 316 13.41 16.68 -12.60
N TYR A 317 13.51 15.68 -11.68
CA TYR A 317 13.55 15.90 -10.24
C TYR A 317 14.98 15.94 -9.70
N THR A 318 15.85 15.03 -10.17
CA THR A 318 17.21 14.93 -9.63
C THR A 318 18.11 16.08 -10.08
N THR A 319 17.96 16.60 -11.32
CA THR A 319 18.76 17.72 -11.81
C THR A 319 18.64 18.98 -10.95
N PRO A 320 17.44 19.50 -10.60
CA PRO A 320 17.32 20.66 -9.72
C PRO A 320 17.95 20.46 -8.34
N VAL A 321 17.86 19.25 -7.78
CA VAL A 321 18.47 18.91 -6.49
C VAL A 321 20.00 18.95 -6.58
N LEU A 322 20.57 18.32 -7.62
CA LEU A 322 22.02 18.29 -7.85
C LEU A 322 22.59 19.69 -8.15
N GLU A 323 21.89 20.50 -8.95
CA GLU A 323 22.26 21.90 -9.19
C GLU A 323 22.29 22.70 -7.89
N ARG A 324 21.30 22.50 -7.01
CA ARG A 324 21.24 23.18 -5.70
C ARG A 324 22.40 22.75 -4.79
N ILE A 325 22.75 21.47 -4.78
CA ILE A 325 23.92 20.96 -4.04
C ILE A 325 25.20 21.57 -4.61
N ALA A 326 25.38 21.58 -5.94
CA ALA A 326 26.57 22.12 -6.62
C ALA A 326 26.75 23.62 -6.38
N THR A 327 25.67 24.37 -6.22
CA THR A 327 25.72 25.81 -5.89
C THR A 327 26.29 26.04 -4.50
N GLY A 328 26.14 25.10 -3.58
CA GLY A 328 26.60 25.22 -2.18
C GLY A 328 25.83 26.24 -1.35
N GLY A 329 26.38 26.61 -0.21
CA GLY A 329 25.84 27.61 0.70
C GLY A 329 24.89 27.04 1.76
N PRO A 330 24.16 27.91 2.51
CA PRO A 330 23.23 27.48 3.54
C PRO A 330 22.16 26.53 3.00
N GLY A 331 21.82 25.52 3.78
CA GLY A 331 20.78 24.54 3.40
C GLY A 331 21.25 23.44 2.42
N THR A 332 22.49 23.41 1.97
CA THR A 332 23.03 22.36 1.06
C THR A 332 22.80 20.97 1.63
N GLN A 333 23.04 20.75 2.90
CA GLN A 333 22.86 19.47 3.58
C GLN A 333 21.41 18.94 3.45
N LYS A 334 20.42 19.82 3.45
CA LYS A 334 19.00 19.43 3.28
C LYS A 334 18.76 18.82 1.89
N PHE A 335 19.42 19.35 0.85
CA PHE A 335 19.31 18.81 -0.51
C PHE A 335 20.15 17.55 -0.69
N GLU A 336 21.24 17.39 0.04
CA GLU A 336 21.98 16.12 0.11
C GLU A 336 21.10 15.03 0.73
N ARG A 337 20.40 15.33 1.81
CA ARG A 337 19.38 14.43 2.40
C ARG A 337 18.28 14.08 1.42
N LEU A 338 17.73 15.09 0.71
CA LEU A 338 16.69 14.85 -0.32
C LEU A 338 17.21 13.94 -1.44
N ARG A 339 18.42 14.19 -1.94
CA ARG A 339 19.09 13.33 -2.91
C ARG A 339 19.17 11.88 -2.39
N ASP A 340 19.62 11.70 -1.15
CA ASP A 340 19.83 10.38 -0.58
C ASP A 340 18.49 9.64 -0.37
N VAL A 341 17.44 10.35 0.05
CA VAL A 341 16.07 9.79 0.11
C VAL A 341 15.61 9.28 -1.25
N ILE A 342 15.85 10.05 -2.31
CA ILE A 342 15.46 9.69 -3.68
C ILE A 342 16.32 8.52 -4.19
N GLN A 343 17.64 8.68 -4.13
CA GLN A 343 18.59 7.77 -4.76
C GLN A 343 18.61 6.38 -4.14
N HIS A 344 18.41 6.33 -2.81
CA HIS A 344 18.37 5.10 -2.04
C HIS A 344 16.96 4.61 -1.70
N ASN A 345 15.92 5.29 -2.26
CA ASN A 345 14.51 4.94 -2.06
C ASN A 345 14.16 4.76 -0.56
N LEU A 346 14.54 5.72 0.27
CA LEU A 346 14.49 5.59 1.73
C LEU A 346 13.11 5.84 2.34
N SER A 347 12.13 6.31 1.59
CA SER A 347 10.82 6.70 2.16
C SER A 347 10.16 5.58 2.96
N TYR A 348 10.24 4.33 2.51
CA TYR A 348 9.71 3.19 3.27
C TYR A 348 10.36 3.06 4.66
N ARG A 349 11.69 3.18 4.74
CA ARG A 349 12.43 3.11 6.02
C ARG A 349 12.07 4.27 6.93
N ILE A 350 11.93 5.47 6.36
CA ILE A 350 11.49 6.66 7.09
C ILE A 350 10.10 6.44 7.66
N PHE A 351 9.15 5.95 6.87
CA PHE A 351 7.81 5.61 7.36
C PHE A 351 7.81 4.54 8.46
N ALA A 352 8.68 3.53 8.38
CA ALA A 352 8.84 2.55 9.45
C ALA A 352 9.33 3.20 10.76
N ARG A 353 10.26 4.17 10.69
CA ARG A 353 10.73 4.94 11.86
C ARG A 353 9.65 5.88 12.41
N ILE A 354 8.86 6.52 11.56
CA ILE A 354 7.69 7.33 11.98
C ILE A 354 6.68 6.46 12.71
N LYS A 355 6.42 5.24 12.25
CA LYS A 355 5.54 4.29 12.96
C LYS A 355 6.10 3.92 14.34
N THR A 356 7.40 3.72 14.45
CA THR A 356 8.07 3.48 15.74
C THR A 356 7.98 4.69 16.65
N LEU A 357 8.21 5.90 16.14
CA LEU A 357 8.04 7.16 16.86
C LEU A 357 6.62 7.30 17.40
N LYS A 358 5.62 7.09 16.55
CA LYS A 358 4.20 7.16 16.91
C LYS A 358 3.84 6.14 18.01
N ALA A 359 4.36 4.91 17.91
CA ALA A 359 4.15 3.90 18.93
C ALA A 359 4.79 4.28 20.27
N ALA A 360 6.00 4.86 20.27
CA ALA A 360 6.66 5.34 21.47
C ALA A 360 5.86 6.48 22.16
N LEU A 361 5.30 7.40 21.37
CA LEU A 361 4.46 8.49 21.88
C LEU A 361 3.13 8.03 22.51
N SER A 362 2.72 6.77 22.32
CA SER A 362 1.56 6.20 23.02
C SER A 362 1.83 5.95 24.52
N THR A 363 3.10 5.86 24.91
CA THR A 363 3.51 5.58 26.29
C THR A 363 4.47 6.62 26.87
N GLN A 364 5.02 7.48 26.04
CA GLN A 364 6.01 8.50 26.40
C GLN A 364 5.49 9.90 26.04
N SER A 365 5.87 10.91 26.82
CA SER A 365 5.51 12.31 26.57
C SER A 365 6.33 12.96 25.45
N SER A 366 7.46 12.36 25.07
CA SER A 366 8.33 12.81 23.98
C SER A 366 9.08 11.63 23.38
N ALA A 367 9.36 11.73 22.09
CA ALA A 367 10.20 10.76 21.38
C ALA A 367 10.93 11.49 20.24
N THR A 368 12.08 10.98 19.83
CA THR A 368 12.90 11.57 18.76
C THR A 368 12.82 10.72 17.51
N LEU A 369 12.68 11.37 16.36
CA LEU A 369 12.78 10.71 15.05
C LEU A 369 14.26 10.67 14.66
N ASP A 370 14.83 9.49 14.64
CA ASP A 370 16.20 9.22 14.22
C ASP A 370 16.21 8.55 12.84
N VAL A 371 16.86 9.18 11.86
CA VAL A 371 17.01 8.68 10.48
C VAL A 371 18.48 8.75 10.07
N PRO A 372 19.31 7.84 10.58
CA PRO A 372 20.75 7.89 10.37
C PRO A 372 21.16 7.74 8.90
N GLU A 373 20.31 7.17 8.06
CA GLU A 373 20.57 7.03 6.63
C GLU A 373 20.69 8.37 5.89
N ILE A 374 20.22 9.46 6.51
CA ILE A 374 20.29 10.84 5.99
C ILE A 374 20.88 11.81 7.02
N ASP A 375 21.61 11.33 8.00
CA ASP A 375 22.21 12.13 9.09
C ASP A 375 21.19 13.06 9.78
N LEU A 376 20.01 12.55 10.13
CA LEU A 376 18.96 13.26 10.84
C LEU A 376 18.70 12.61 12.20
N GLN A 377 18.81 13.41 13.27
CA GLN A 377 18.49 13.06 14.66
C GLN A 377 17.52 14.05 15.28
#